data_7fdd19e87fce58aa95162d987f9d3fe6
#
_entry.id   7fdd19e87fce58aa95162d987f9d3fe6
#
_cell.length_a   1.000
_cell.length_b   1.000
_cell.length_c   1.000
_cell.angle_alpha   90.00
_cell.angle_beta   90.00
_cell.angle_gamma   90.00
#
_symmetry.space_group_name_H-M   'P 1'
#
loop_
_entity.id
_entity.type
_entity.pdbx_description
1 polymer ?
#
loop_
_entity_poly.entity_id
_entity_poly.type
_entity_poly.pdbx_seq_one_letter_code
_entity_poly.pdbx_strand_id
1 'polypeptide(L)'
;MERPGHRATWRYLPDDGERDPRVNLARDEAIARHVAADPAAPAPVLRLWRNAPAVVIGRFQLGAAEVDLAAASALGAPVMRRFTGGGTVWHDRGNLNISVVFRPEDAVFAADPSLRRLPGLYRLVLAPIATAVRSLGVAAKMTERDVVVDRPDGT
;
A
#
# COMPACT_ATOMS: atom_id res chain seq x y z
N MET A 1 -29.52 -2.36 -23.61
CA MET A 1 -28.44 -3.27 -24.06
C MET A 1 -27.23 -2.94 -23.21
N GLU A 2 -27.12 -3.63 -22.04
CA GLU A 2 -26.00 -3.46 -21.12
C GLU A 2 -24.73 -3.96 -21.82
N ARG A 3 -23.71 -3.08 -21.88
CA ARG A 3 -22.38 -3.50 -22.31
C ARG A 3 -21.84 -4.48 -21.27
N PRO A 4 -21.35 -5.67 -21.67
CA PRO A 4 -20.71 -6.56 -20.72
C PRO A 4 -19.53 -5.81 -20.08
N GLY A 5 -19.66 -5.50 -18.79
CA GLY A 5 -18.60 -4.85 -18.04
C GLY A 5 -17.36 -5.73 -18.10
N HIS A 6 -16.28 -5.23 -18.69
CA HIS A 6 -14.96 -5.85 -18.57
C HIS A 6 -14.61 -5.87 -17.09
N ARG A 7 -14.83 -7.02 -16.44
CA ARG A 7 -14.29 -7.25 -15.10
C ARG A 7 -12.79 -7.26 -15.22
N ALA A 8 -12.14 -6.23 -14.72
CA ALA A 8 -10.69 -6.21 -14.62
C ALA A 8 -10.24 -7.41 -13.77
N THR A 9 -9.39 -8.26 -14.35
CA THR A 9 -8.83 -9.40 -13.63
C THR A 9 -7.64 -8.91 -12.83
N TRP A 10 -7.76 -8.93 -11.50
CA TRP A 10 -6.68 -8.56 -10.58
C TRP A 10 -5.74 -9.73 -10.35
N ARG A 11 -4.45 -9.47 -10.35
CA ARG A 11 -3.46 -10.41 -9.82
C ARG A 11 -3.35 -10.22 -8.32
N TYR A 12 -3.72 -11.25 -7.57
CA TYR A 12 -3.58 -11.26 -6.12
C TYR A 12 -2.31 -12.00 -5.69
N LEU A 13 -1.51 -11.36 -4.85
CA LEU A 13 -0.31 -11.90 -4.23
C LEU A 13 -0.51 -11.89 -2.71
N PRO A 14 -0.84 -13.05 -2.09
CA PRO A 14 -1.03 -13.15 -0.65
C PRO A 14 0.29 -13.00 0.10
N ASP A 15 0.19 -12.75 1.41
CA ASP A 15 1.32 -12.78 2.34
C ASP A 15 1.94 -14.20 2.33
N ASP A 16 3.17 -14.33 1.86
CA ASP A 16 3.91 -15.58 1.70
C ASP A 16 4.77 -15.93 2.91
N GLY A 17 4.68 -15.18 3.99
CA GLY A 17 5.45 -15.38 5.20
C GLY A 17 6.82 -14.71 5.22
N GLU A 18 7.26 -14.06 4.15
CA GLU A 18 8.50 -13.25 4.17
C GLU A 18 8.35 -12.07 5.12
N ARG A 19 9.38 -11.83 5.95
CA ARG A 19 9.37 -10.78 6.99
C ARG A 19 10.56 -9.83 6.90
N ASP A 20 11.56 -10.11 6.09
CA ASP A 20 12.69 -9.19 5.89
C ASP A 20 12.21 -7.95 5.13
N PRO A 21 12.30 -6.75 5.75
CA PRO A 21 11.84 -5.52 5.11
C PRO A 21 12.59 -5.18 3.83
N ARG A 22 13.87 -5.59 3.71
CA ARG A 22 14.67 -5.40 2.49
C ARG A 22 14.09 -6.19 1.32
N VAL A 23 13.77 -7.46 1.57
CA VAL A 23 13.18 -8.35 0.56
C VAL A 23 11.80 -7.86 0.16
N ASN A 24 10.97 -7.50 1.12
CA ASN A 24 9.60 -7.05 0.85
C ASN A 24 9.54 -5.72 0.09
N LEU A 25 10.36 -4.74 0.45
CA LEU A 25 10.44 -3.47 -0.28
C LEU A 25 11.01 -3.64 -1.70
N ALA A 26 12.03 -4.51 -1.86
CA ALA A 26 12.57 -4.83 -3.17
C ALA A 26 11.55 -5.55 -4.06
N ARG A 27 10.74 -6.45 -3.50
CA ARG A 27 9.64 -7.12 -4.23
C ARG A 27 8.59 -6.12 -4.70
N ASP A 28 8.19 -5.17 -3.87
CA ASP A 28 7.23 -4.12 -4.26
C ASP A 28 7.75 -3.31 -5.45
N GLU A 29 9.01 -2.89 -5.39
CA GLU A 29 9.65 -2.18 -6.50
C GLU A 29 9.77 -3.05 -7.75
N ALA A 30 10.16 -4.32 -7.61
CA ALA A 30 10.28 -5.27 -8.73
C ALA A 30 8.94 -5.51 -9.42
N ILE A 31 7.86 -5.67 -8.66
CA ILE A 31 6.51 -5.83 -9.21
C ILE A 31 6.11 -4.57 -9.99
N ALA A 32 6.31 -3.39 -9.43
CA ALA A 32 5.97 -2.14 -10.10
C ALA A 32 6.77 -1.94 -11.40
N ARG A 33 8.07 -2.23 -11.37
CA ARG A 33 8.95 -2.17 -12.55
C ARG A 33 8.56 -3.19 -13.62
N HIS A 34 8.24 -4.42 -13.22
CA HIS A 34 7.80 -5.46 -14.15
C HIS A 34 6.48 -5.07 -14.83
N VAL A 35 5.49 -4.62 -14.06
CA VAL A 35 4.19 -4.16 -14.60
C VAL A 35 4.39 -2.97 -15.55
N ALA A 36 5.33 -2.08 -15.26
CA ALA A 36 5.60 -0.93 -16.13
C ALA A 36 6.35 -1.30 -17.42
N ALA A 37 7.23 -2.30 -17.37
CA ALA A 37 8.10 -2.68 -18.50
C ALA A 37 7.45 -3.66 -19.47
N ASP A 38 6.57 -4.53 -19.01
CA ASP A 38 5.94 -5.58 -19.80
C ASP A 38 4.43 -5.37 -19.94
N PRO A 39 3.93 -4.97 -21.11
CA PRO A 39 2.49 -4.81 -21.35
C PRO A 39 1.68 -6.10 -21.15
N ALA A 40 2.31 -7.27 -21.24
CA ALA A 40 1.67 -8.56 -21.01
C ALA A 40 1.66 -8.98 -19.52
N ALA A 41 2.42 -8.30 -18.66
CA ALA A 41 2.41 -8.59 -17.24
C ALA A 41 0.99 -8.39 -16.65
N PRO A 42 0.53 -9.26 -15.75
CA PRO A 42 -0.78 -9.08 -15.12
C PRO A 42 -0.88 -7.74 -14.36
N ALA A 43 -1.96 -6.99 -14.59
CA ALA A 43 -2.31 -5.78 -13.85
C ALA A 43 -3.84 -5.58 -13.88
N PRO A 44 -4.44 -4.97 -12.86
CA PRO A 44 -3.82 -4.49 -11.60
C PRO A 44 -3.29 -5.60 -10.70
N VAL A 45 -2.30 -5.28 -9.87
CA VAL A 45 -1.74 -6.20 -8.86
C VAL A 45 -2.13 -5.71 -7.47
N LEU A 46 -2.63 -6.61 -6.65
CA LEU A 46 -2.85 -6.42 -5.21
C LEU A 46 -1.90 -7.37 -4.46
N ARG A 47 -1.04 -6.82 -3.61
CA ARG A 47 -0.16 -7.61 -2.74
C ARG A 47 -0.44 -7.31 -1.28
N LEU A 48 -0.53 -8.37 -0.47
CA LEU A 48 -0.56 -8.29 1.00
C LEU A 48 0.75 -8.82 1.57
N TRP A 49 1.30 -8.12 2.57
CA TRP A 49 2.58 -8.50 3.16
C TRP A 49 2.81 -7.85 4.52
N ARG A 50 3.75 -8.40 5.30
CA ARG A 50 4.15 -7.90 6.61
C ARG A 50 5.67 -7.87 6.72
N ASN A 51 6.18 -7.00 7.60
CA ASN A 51 7.59 -6.94 7.94
C ASN A 51 7.86 -7.37 9.39
N ALA A 52 9.10 -7.75 9.67
CA ALA A 52 9.70 -7.59 10.97
C ALA A 52 9.85 -6.09 11.29
N PRO A 53 10.13 -5.71 12.55
CA PRO A 53 10.31 -4.32 12.93
C PRO A 53 11.27 -3.56 12.02
N ALA A 54 10.81 -2.42 11.47
CA ALA A 54 11.60 -1.54 10.62
C ALA A 54 11.00 -0.15 10.57
N VAL A 55 11.83 0.87 10.37
CA VAL A 55 11.40 2.21 10.02
C VAL A 55 11.51 2.38 8.50
N VAL A 56 10.40 2.69 7.84
CA VAL A 56 10.38 2.85 6.38
C VAL A 56 10.13 4.31 6.02
N ILE A 57 11.15 4.97 5.48
CA ILE A 57 11.07 6.35 5.01
C ILE A 57 10.66 6.41 3.54
N GLY A 58 9.99 7.49 3.17
CA GLY A 58 9.61 7.75 1.78
C GLY A 58 10.81 8.15 0.91
N ARG A 59 10.64 8.02 -0.40
CA ARG A 59 11.70 8.25 -1.40
C ARG A 59 12.43 9.60 -1.24
N PHE A 60 11.70 10.65 -0.89
CA PHE A 60 12.22 12.02 -0.88
C PHE A 60 12.54 12.54 0.52
N GLN A 61 12.38 11.74 1.56
CA GLN A 61 12.64 12.16 2.94
C GLN A 61 14.14 12.09 3.27
N LEU A 62 14.57 12.98 4.16
CA LEU A 62 15.94 12.96 4.73
C LEU A 62 15.92 12.09 5.99
N GLY A 63 16.55 10.91 5.94
CA GLY A 63 16.51 9.95 7.03
C GLY A 63 16.91 10.53 8.40
N ALA A 64 17.98 11.31 8.46
CA ALA A 64 18.45 11.93 9.70
C ALA A 64 17.50 13.01 10.27
N ALA A 65 16.61 13.58 9.46
CA ALA A 65 15.60 14.54 9.92
C ALA A 65 14.30 13.85 10.36
N GLU A 66 14.09 12.61 9.92
CA GLU A 66 12.82 11.89 10.11
C GLU A 66 12.90 10.83 11.22
N VAL A 67 14.12 10.36 11.54
CA VAL A 67 14.32 9.19 12.38
C VAL A 67 15.45 9.42 13.35
N ASP A 68 15.23 9.14 14.63
CA ASP A 68 16.29 8.93 15.58
C ASP A 68 16.98 7.60 15.29
N LEU A 69 18.14 7.70 14.61
CA LEU A 69 18.89 6.53 14.17
C LEU A 69 19.46 5.72 15.35
N ALA A 70 19.77 6.39 16.47
CA ALA A 70 20.27 5.72 17.67
C ALA A 70 19.16 4.89 18.32
N ALA A 71 17.96 5.48 18.48
CA ALA A 71 16.80 4.76 18.99
C ALA A 71 16.39 3.60 18.08
N ALA A 72 16.36 3.81 16.76
CA ALA A 72 16.05 2.74 15.80
C ALA A 72 17.05 1.58 15.90
N SER A 73 18.34 1.90 16.02
CA SER A 73 19.40 0.89 16.22
C SER A 73 19.23 0.13 17.54
N ALA A 74 18.94 0.82 18.64
CA ALA A 74 18.70 0.20 19.93
C ALA A 74 17.49 -0.76 19.93
N LEU A 75 16.50 -0.47 19.12
CA LEU A 75 15.32 -1.35 18.90
C LEU A 75 15.57 -2.48 17.89
N GLY A 76 16.77 -2.57 17.30
CA GLY A 76 17.07 -3.51 16.23
C GLY A 76 16.23 -3.31 14.98
N ALA A 77 15.67 -2.10 14.77
CA ALA A 77 14.82 -1.76 13.66
C ALA A 77 15.64 -1.07 12.55
N PRO A 78 15.91 -1.75 11.41
CA PRO A 78 16.61 -1.13 10.31
C PRO A 78 15.80 0.03 9.72
N VAL A 79 16.50 1.10 9.32
CA VAL A 79 15.90 2.22 8.60
C VAL A 79 16.03 1.96 7.10
N MET A 80 14.91 1.84 6.43
CA MET A 80 14.82 1.49 5.02
C MET A 80 14.14 2.59 4.22
N ARG A 81 14.54 2.74 2.95
CA ARG A 81 13.89 3.68 2.03
C ARG A 81 13.05 2.91 1.00
N ARG A 82 11.75 3.24 0.91
CA ARG A 82 10.93 2.72 -0.18
C ARG A 82 11.08 3.56 -1.46
N PHE A 83 10.80 2.96 -2.61
CA PHE A 83 10.88 3.65 -3.90
C PHE A 83 9.73 4.64 -4.14
N THR A 84 8.64 4.55 -3.36
CA THR A 84 7.49 5.46 -3.42
C THR A 84 7.64 6.65 -2.47
N GLY A 85 6.90 7.73 -2.72
CA GLY A 85 6.84 8.89 -1.84
C GLY A 85 6.08 8.63 -0.54
N GLY A 86 5.70 9.71 0.14
CA GLY A 86 4.97 9.69 1.41
C GLY A 86 5.85 9.83 2.63
N GLY A 87 5.24 9.84 3.83
CA GLY A 87 5.90 10.03 5.12
C GLY A 87 6.57 8.77 5.66
N THR A 88 7.28 8.93 6.78
CA THR A 88 7.90 7.85 7.53
C THR A 88 6.83 7.01 8.23
N VAL A 89 7.00 5.69 8.21
CA VAL A 89 6.12 4.74 8.89
C VAL A 89 6.91 3.69 9.64
N TRP A 90 6.36 3.26 10.78
CA TRP A 90 6.83 2.09 11.50
C TRP A 90 6.17 0.84 10.91
N HIS A 91 6.96 -0.19 10.65
CA HIS A 91 6.47 -1.52 10.29
C HIS A 91 6.78 -2.50 11.39
N ASP A 92 5.87 -3.42 11.64
CA ASP A 92 6.07 -4.60 12.47
C ASP A 92 5.13 -5.74 12.03
N ARG A 93 5.12 -6.83 12.79
CA ARG A 93 4.31 -8.01 12.48
C ARG A 93 2.80 -7.77 12.61
N GLY A 94 2.38 -6.75 13.36
CA GLY A 94 0.97 -6.33 13.49
C GLY A 94 0.48 -5.51 12.30
N ASN A 95 1.40 -4.91 11.52
CA ASN A 95 1.04 -4.10 10.37
C ASN A 95 0.83 -4.97 9.13
N LEU A 96 -0.38 -4.94 8.57
CA LEU A 96 -0.64 -5.48 7.24
C LEU A 96 -0.40 -4.40 6.19
N ASN A 97 0.61 -4.60 5.35
CA ASN A 97 0.87 -3.71 4.22
C ASN A 97 0.05 -4.16 3.01
N ILE A 98 -0.51 -3.19 2.31
CA ILE A 98 -1.29 -3.39 1.09
C ILE A 98 -0.63 -2.60 -0.02
N SER A 99 -0.10 -3.30 -1.03
CA SER A 99 0.46 -2.67 -2.22
C SER A 99 -0.49 -2.88 -3.39
N VAL A 100 -0.77 -1.79 -4.10
CA VAL A 100 -1.59 -1.81 -5.31
C VAL A 100 -0.80 -1.22 -6.46
N VAL A 101 -0.66 -1.97 -7.55
CA VAL A 101 0.07 -1.53 -8.74
C VAL A 101 -0.90 -1.50 -9.92
N PHE A 102 -1.03 -0.33 -10.52
CA PHE A 102 -1.84 -0.06 -11.69
C PHE A 102 -0.98 0.36 -12.87
N ARG A 103 -1.51 0.13 -14.08
CA ARG A 103 -1.06 0.83 -15.29
C ARG A 103 -1.97 2.01 -15.59
N PRO A 104 -1.47 3.06 -16.25
CA PRO A 104 -2.34 4.15 -16.73
C PRO A 104 -3.45 3.68 -17.67
N GLU A 105 -3.26 2.55 -18.37
CA GLU A 105 -4.18 1.97 -19.37
C GLU A 105 -5.23 1.03 -18.75
N ASP A 106 -5.11 0.70 -17.47
CA ASP A 106 -6.03 -0.22 -16.82
C ASP A 106 -7.48 0.28 -16.90
N ALA A 107 -8.40 -0.65 -17.12
CA ALA A 107 -9.81 -0.36 -17.40
C ALA A 107 -10.50 0.49 -16.31
N VAL A 108 -10.01 0.43 -15.07
CA VAL A 108 -10.52 1.26 -13.97
C VAL A 108 -10.37 2.76 -14.25
N PHE A 109 -9.29 3.17 -14.93
CA PHE A 109 -9.05 4.57 -15.29
C PHE A 109 -9.80 5.01 -16.56
N ALA A 110 -10.17 4.06 -17.41
CA ALA A 110 -11.04 4.34 -18.55
C ALA A 110 -12.48 4.61 -18.10
N ALA A 111 -12.94 3.89 -17.07
CA ALA A 111 -14.26 4.05 -16.50
C ALA A 111 -14.43 5.39 -15.73
N ASP A 112 -13.39 5.80 -15.00
CA ASP A 112 -13.38 7.07 -14.26
C ASP A 112 -11.99 7.73 -14.36
N PRO A 113 -11.77 8.67 -15.28
CA PRO A 113 -10.50 9.37 -15.43
C PRO A 113 -10.07 10.18 -14.20
N SER A 114 -10.99 10.54 -13.30
CA SER A 114 -10.65 11.27 -12.07
C SER A 114 -9.76 10.45 -11.13
N LEU A 115 -9.81 9.12 -11.25
CA LEU A 115 -8.98 8.18 -10.48
C LEU A 115 -7.48 8.27 -10.81
N ARG A 116 -7.10 8.93 -11.92
CA ARG A 116 -5.69 9.22 -12.25
C ARG A 116 -5.07 10.30 -11.38
N ARG A 117 -5.89 11.05 -10.65
CA ARG A 117 -5.43 12.06 -9.70
C ARG A 117 -5.28 11.45 -8.31
N LEU A 118 -4.36 11.96 -7.51
CA LEU A 118 -4.03 11.41 -6.19
C LEU A 118 -5.25 11.25 -5.26
N PRO A 119 -6.19 12.21 -5.14
CA PRO A 119 -7.39 12.01 -4.32
C PRO A 119 -8.30 10.86 -4.84
N GLY A 120 -8.38 10.70 -6.15
CA GLY A 120 -9.11 9.59 -6.77
C GLY A 120 -8.48 8.24 -6.47
N LEU A 121 -7.15 8.15 -6.55
CA LEU A 121 -6.40 6.93 -6.20
C LEU A 121 -6.58 6.56 -4.73
N TYR A 122 -6.53 7.53 -3.82
CA TYR A 122 -6.83 7.27 -2.41
C TYR A 122 -8.23 6.68 -2.24
N ARG A 123 -9.24 7.31 -2.84
CA ARG A 123 -10.62 6.79 -2.77
C ARG A 123 -10.74 5.38 -3.35
N LEU A 124 -10.11 5.12 -4.49
CA LEU A 124 -10.12 3.79 -5.14
C LEU A 124 -9.57 2.70 -4.24
N VAL A 125 -8.50 2.99 -3.51
CA VAL A 125 -7.82 2.00 -2.65
C VAL A 125 -8.44 1.95 -1.25
N LEU A 126 -8.72 3.09 -0.63
CA LEU A 126 -9.16 3.15 0.78
C LEU A 126 -10.62 2.76 0.97
N ALA A 127 -11.51 3.02 0.01
CA ALA A 127 -12.93 2.69 0.18
C ALA A 127 -13.19 1.18 0.32
N PRO A 128 -12.59 0.29 -0.50
CA PRO A 128 -12.67 -1.15 -0.30
C PRO A 128 -12.05 -1.61 1.02
N ILE A 129 -10.94 -1.01 1.45
CA ILE A 129 -10.28 -1.32 2.73
C ILE A 129 -11.22 -0.97 3.88
N ALA A 130 -11.80 0.24 3.90
CA ALA A 130 -12.75 0.65 4.92
C ALA A 130 -13.97 -0.29 4.96
N THR A 131 -14.44 -0.75 3.80
CA THR A 131 -15.54 -1.71 3.71
C THR A 131 -15.15 -3.07 4.28
N ALA A 132 -13.97 -3.57 3.96
CA ALA A 132 -13.47 -4.84 4.51
C ALA A 132 -13.31 -4.76 6.04
N VAL A 133 -12.75 -3.67 6.56
CA VAL A 133 -12.62 -3.47 8.02
C VAL A 133 -13.99 -3.42 8.70
N ARG A 134 -14.96 -2.72 8.11
CA ARG A 134 -16.36 -2.71 8.64
C ARG A 134 -17.00 -4.08 8.62
N SER A 135 -16.73 -4.92 7.64
CA SER A 135 -17.28 -6.29 7.59
C SER A 135 -16.75 -7.20 8.71
N LEU A 136 -15.67 -6.80 9.37
CA LEU A 136 -15.13 -7.45 10.58
C LEU A 136 -15.74 -6.91 11.88
N GLY A 137 -16.77 -6.07 11.80
CA GLY A 137 -17.44 -5.48 12.96
C GLY A 137 -16.72 -4.25 13.54
N VAL A 138 -15.74 -3.69 12.84
CA VAL A 138 -14.96 -2.53 13.29
C VAL A 138 -15.52 -1.25 12.67
N ALA A 139 -15.76 -0.21 13.48
CA ALA A 139 -16.28 1.08 13.01
C ALA A 139 -15.18 1.88 12.30
N ALA A 140 -14.97 1.61 11.02
CA ALA A 140 -13.97 2.27 10.21
C ALA A 140 -14.56 3.41 9.37
N LYS A 141 -13.89 4.55 9.36
CA LYS A 141 -14.21 5.73 8.55
C LYS A 141 -13.07 6.02 7.58
N MET A 142 -13.40 6.40 6.35
CA MET A 142 -12.42 6.88 5.40
C MET A 142 -12.28 8.40 5.53
N THR A 143 -11.05 8.88 5.63
CA THR A 143 -10.67 10.29 5.47
C THR A 143 -10.20 10.54 4.04
N GLU A 144 -9.62 11.71 3.78
CA GLU A 144 -9.03 12.00 2.46
C GLU A 144 -7.83 11.09 2.10
N ARG A 145 -7.10 10.60 3.11
CA ARG A 145 -5.83 9.89 2.92
C ARG A 145 -5.69 8.61 3.72
N ASP A 146 -6.62 8.34 4.65
CA ASP A 146 -6.52 7.25 5.61
C ASP A 146 -7.85 6.55 5.83
N VAL A 147 -7.78 5.37 6.42
CA VAL A 147 -8.90 4.71 7.08
C VAL A 147 -8.64 4.74 8.57
N VAL A 148 -9.52 5.36 9.32
CA VAL A 148 -9.42 5.50 10.77
C VAL A 148 -10.49 4.67 11.48
N VAL A 149 -10.17 4.23 12.67
CA VAL A 149 -11.08 3.49 13.55
C VAL A 149 -11.22 4.29 14.84
N ASP A 150 -12.45 4.61 15.21
CA ASP A 150 -12.72 5.22 16.50
C ASP A 150 -12.52 4.16 17.59
N ARG A 151 -11.60 4.38 18.51
CA ARG A 151 -11.44 3.51 19.66
C ARG A 151 -12.58 3.75 20.66
N PRO A 152 -13.07 2.70 21.33
CA PRO A 152 -14.15 2.84 22.32
C PRO A 152 -13.79 3.74 23.50
N ASP A 153 -12.49 3.91 23.77
CA ASP A 153 -11.93 4.71 24.86
C ASP A 153 -11.62 6.17 24.47
N GLY A 154 -11.87 6.55 23.22
CA GLY A 154 -11.69 7.93 22.74
C GLY A 154 -10.23 8.39 22.60
N THR A 155 -9.26 7.46 22.59
CA THR A 155 -7.83 7.74 22.42
C THR A 155 -7.32 7.36 21.03
#